data_1dc6cea0048413f3237b4fac10089bc0
#
_entry.id   1dc6cea0048413f3237b4fac10089bc0
#
_cell.length_a   1.000
_cell.length_b   1.000
_cell.length_c   1.000
_cell.angle_alpha   90.00
_cell.angle_beta   90.00
_cell.angle_gamma   90.00
#
_symmetry.space_group_name_H-M   'P 1'
#
loop_
_entity.id
_entity.type
_entity.pdbx_description
1 polymer ?
#
loop_
_entity_poly.entity_id
_entity_poly.type
_entity_poly.pdbx_seq_one_letter_code
_entity_poly.pdbx_strand_id
1 'polypeptide(L)'
;HIITSAGVVLASYYRYRHRPAALASFLAGWLIDVDHVVDYVSAHGWKLNWARFSEAKHEHYSGKLYLPLHSFELLALFFLFFKGPRRQPYRVGITLSILTHLILDQRCNPSRKPLTYFLAHRIRKRFDAAQILGVPIGEPALEST
;
A
#
# COMPACT_ATOMS: atom_id res chain seq x y z
N HIS A 1 9.72 -2.20 6.27
CA HIS A 1 8.33 -2.67 6.50
C HIS A 1 8.28 -4.01 7.24
N ILE A 2 9.09 -5.02 6.87
CA ILE A 2 9.07 -6.37 7.50
C ILE A 2 9.27 -6.32 9.02
N ILE A 3 10.25 -5.55 9.52
CA ILE A 3 10.55 -5.45 10.96
C ILE A 3 9.38 -4.84 11.74
N THR A 4 8.76 -3.79 11.20
CA THR A 4 7.64 -3.12 11.84
C THR A 4 6.38 -3.98 11.82
N SER A 5 6.11 -4.68 10.72
CA SER A 5 5.04 -5.67 10.63
C SER A 5 5.24 -6.79 11.66
N ALA A 6 6.46 -7.30 11.82
CA ALA A 6 6.78 -8.31 12.84
C ALA A 6 6.50 -7.80 14.26
N GLY A 7 6.84 -6.54 14.58
CA GLY A 7 6.54 -5.92 15.87
C GLY A 7 5.06 -5.84 16.16
N VAL A 8 4.25 -5.41 15.19
CA VAL A 8 2.78 -5.35 15.30
C VAL A 8 2.17 -6.74 15.49
N VAL A 9 2.69 -7.72 14.75
CA VAL A 9 2.26 -9.13 14.86
C VAL A 9 2.52 -9.69 16.25
N LEU A 10 3.73 -9.46 16.78
CA LEU A 10 4.09 -9.88 18.13
C LEU A 10 3.18 -9.23 19.18
N ALA A 11 2.98 -7.92 19.12
CA ALA A 11 2.09 -7.20 20.04
C ALA A 11 0.65 -7.74 19.98
N SER A 12 0.12 -7.96 18.78
CA SER A 12 -1.20 -8.53 18.54
C SER A 12 -1.30 -9.96 19.09
N TYR A 13 -0.29 -10.79 18.88
CA TYR A 13 -0.22 -12.15 19.41
C TYR A 13 -0.18 -12.14 20.94
N TYR A 14 0.66 -11.34 21.56
CA TYR A 14 0.74 -11.24 23.02
C TYR A 14 -0.58 -10.78 23.66
N ARG A 15 -1.29 -9.86 22.98
CA ARG A 15 -2.56 -9.30 23.45
C ARG A 15 -3.71 -10.31 23.36
N TYR A 16 -3.80 -11.07 22.28
CA TYR A 16 -4.96 -11.93 21.99
C TYR A 16 -4.68 -13.43 22.07
N ARG A 17 -3.41 -13.85 22.08
CA ARG A 17 -2.98 -15.26 22.06
C ARG A 17 -3.59 -16.06 20.90
N HIS A 18 -3.86 -15.42 19.76
CA HIS A 18 -4.57 -15.98 18.62
C HIS A 18 -3.64 -16.08 17.41
N ARG A 19 -3.00 -17.24 17.22
CA ARG A 19 -2.01 -17.50 16.15
C ARG A 19 -2.53 -17.19 14.73
N PRO A 20 -3.76 -17.64 14.32
CA PRO A 20 -4.26 -17.35 12.98
C PRO A 20 -4.44 -15.84 12.71
N ALA A 21 -4.86 -15.07 13.74
CA ALA A 21 -4.98 -13.61 13.58
C ALA A 21 -3.61 -12.94 13.47
N ALA A 22 -2.59 -13.41 14.20
CA ALA A 22 -1.23 -12.92 14.09
C ALA A 22 -0.67 -13.17 12.68
N LEU A 23 -0.85 -14.39 12.15
CA LEU A 23 -0.46 -14.72 10.78
C LEU A 23 -1.20 -13.86 9.74
N ALA A 24 -2.51 -13.70 9.87
CA ALA A 24 -3.29 -12.86 8.96
C ALA A 24 -2.83 -11.40 9.00
N SER A 25 -2.47 -10.88 10.18
CA SER A 25 -1.93 -9.53 10.34
C SER A 25 -0.58 -9.36 9.64
N PHE A 26 0.30 -10.36 9.76
CA PHE A 26 1.58 -10.37 9.05
C PHE A 26 1.37 -10.36 7.54
N LEU A 27 0.55 -11.29 7.05
CA LEU A 27 0.26 -11.41 5.62
C LEU A 27 -0.39 -10.14 5.07
N ALA A 28 -1.33 -9.52 5.80
CA ALA A 28 -1.98 -8.31 5.36
C ALA A 28 -1.00 -7.14 5.21
N GLY A 29 -0.06 -6.98 6.14
CA GLY A 29 0.96 -5.92 6.05
C GLY A 29 1.99 -6.14 4.94
N TRP A 30 2.13 -7.36 4.44
CA TRP A 30 3.00 -7.68 3.32
C TRP A 30 2.26 -7.73 1.98
N LEU A 31 1.05 -8.32 1.97
CA LEU A 31 0.25 -8.47 0.75
C LEU A 31 -0.37 -7.15 0.27
N ILE A 32 -0.37 -6.10 1.08
CA ILE A 32 -0.84 -4.78 0.63
C ILE A 32 -0.04 -4.30 -0.59
N ASP A 33 1.25 -4.62 -0.67
CA ASP A 33 2.12 -4.27 -1.80
C ASP A 33 1.77 -4.98 -3.12
N VAL A 34 0.88 -5.99 -3.08
CA VAL A 34 0.42 -6.66 -4.31
C VAL A 34 -0.30 -5.69 -5.25
N ASP A 35 -0.85 -4.60 -4.74
CA ASP A 35 -1.51 -3.60 -5.59
C ASP A 35 -0.54 -2.80 -6.48
N HIS A 36 0.77 -2.79 -6.19
CA HIS A 36 1.78 -2.29 -7.12
C HIS A 36 1.79 -3.04 -8.46
N VAL A 37 1.26 -4.28 -8.48
CA VAL A 37 1.04 -5.00 -9.74
C VAL A 37 0.07 -4.26 -10.66
N VAL A 38 -0.94 -3.59 -10.10
CA VAL A 38 -1.90 -2.79 -10.90
C VAL A 38 -1.18 -1.64 -11.59
N ASP A 39 -0.32 -0.92 -10.86
CA ASP A 39 0.46 0.19 -11.42
C ASP A 39 1.50 -0.33 -12.42
N TYR A 40 2.16 -1.46 -12.12
CA TYR A 40 3.08 -2.11 -13.06
C TYR A 40 2.39 -2.49 -14.37
N VAL A 41 1.25 -3.20 -14.30
CA VAL A 41 0.53 -3.65 -15.50
C VAL A 41 0.02 -2.46 -16.30
N SER A 42 -0.42 -1.39 -15.66
CA SER A 42 -0.84 -0.16 -16.36
C SER A 42 0.31 0.54 -17.12
N ALA A 43 1.54 0.40 -16.59
CA ALA A 43 2.74 1.01 -17.18
C ALA A 43 3.41 0.12 -18.25
N HIS A 44 3.47 -1.18 -18.03
CA HIS A 44 4.31 -2.12 -18.77
C HIS A 44 3.56 -3.29 -19.43
N GLY A 45 2.24 -3.39 -19.20
CA GLY A 45 1.43 -4.52 -19.64
C GLY A 45 1.68 -5.79 -18.82
N TRP A 46 1.17 -6.93 -19.30
CA TRP A 46 1.16 -8.19 -18.55
C TRP A 46 2.49 -8.95 -18.53
N LYS A 47 3.51 -8.51 -19.27
CA LYS A 47 4.83 -9.19 -19.28
C LYS A 47 5.65 -8.74 -18.07
N LEU A 48 5.73 -9.60 -17.05
CA LEU A 48 6.48 -9.31 -15.83
C LEU A 48 8.00 -9.30 -16.11
N ASN A 49 8.62 -8.19 -15.81
CA ASN A 49 10.08 -8.03 -15.74
C ASN A 49 10.46 -7.63 -14.31
N TRP A 50 11.14 -8.52 -13.60
CA TRP A 50 11.48 -8.32 -12.19
C TRP A 50 12.37 -7.09 -11.95
N ALA A 51 13.29 -6.77 -12.85
CA ALA A 51 14.12 -5.58 -12.72
C ALA A 51 13.26 -4.31 -12.74
N ARG A 52 12.37 -4.17 -13.73
CA ARG A 52 11.43 -3.05 -13.83
C ARG A 52 10.42 -3.02 -12.68
N PHE A 53 9.94 -4.18 -12.23
CA PHE A 53 9.02 -4.25 -11.11
C PHE A 53 9.67 -3.75 -9.81
N SER A 54 10.94 -4.11 -9.57
CA SER A 54 11.67 -3.71 -8.36
C SER A 54 12.07 -2.23 -8.34
N GLU A 55 12.06 -1.52 -9.46
CA GLU A 55 12.31 -0.07 -9.50
C GLU A 55 11.20 0.73 -8.82
N ALA A 56 9.99 0.17 -8.70
CA ALA A 56 8.82 0.76 -8.03
C ALA A 56 8.49 2.21 -8.49
N LYS A 57 8.78 2.53 -9.77
CA LYS A 57 8.55 3.85 -10.39
C LYS A 57 7.53 3.78 -11.53
N HIS A 58 6.55 2.90 -11.40
CA HIS A 58 5.59 2.61 -12.48
C HIS A 58 4.75 3.83 -12.86
N GLU A 59 4.49 4.72 -11.89
CA GLU A 59 3.79 5.97 -12.10
C GLU A 59 4.51 6.91 -13.07
N HIS A 60 5.85 6.83 -13.19
CA HIS A 60 6.63 7.62 -14.14
C HIS A 60 6.41 7.18 -15.58
N TYR A 61 6.07 5.90 -15.81
CA TYR A 61 5.81 5.35 -17.15
C TYR A 61 4.35 5.50 -17.57
N SER A 62 3.40 5.23 -16.65
CA SER A 62 1.97 5.27 -16.94
C SER A 62 1.35 6.67 -16.76
N GLY A 63 2.00 7.56 -16.03
CA GLY A 63 1.41 8.82 -15.57
C GLY A 63 0.28 8.65 -14.58
N LYS A 64 0.04 7.42 -14.10
CA LYS A 64 -1.06 7.07 -13.21
C LYS A 64 -0.55 6.45 -11.91
N LEU A 65 -1.29 6.70 -10.83
CA LEU A 65 -1.03 6.14 -9.50
C LEU A 65 -2.33 5.56 -8.95
N TYR A 66 -2.50 4.25 -9.07
CA TYR A 66 -3.73 3.57 -8.63
C TYR A 66 -3.67 3.16 -7.16
N LEU A 67 -2.76 2.28 -6.77
CA LEU A 67 -2.53 1.75 -5.43
C LEU A 67 -3.84 1.48 -4.67
N PRO A 68 -4.75 0.64 -5.17
CA PRO A 68 -6.10 0.51 -4.61
C PRO A 68 -6.12 0.09 -3.14
N LEU A 69 -5.20 -0.76 -2.69
CA LEU A 69 -5.14 -1.23 -1.30
C LEU A 69 -4.48 -0.23 -0.36
N HIS A 70 -3.59 0.63 -0.86
CA HIS A 70 -2.95 1.69 -0.07
C HIS A 70 -3.93 2.85 0.16
N SER A 71 -4.97 2.60 0.99
CA SER A 71 -6.03 3.59 1.25
C SER A 71 -6.44 3.62 2.72
N PHE A 72 -6.35 4.80 3.34
CA PHE A 72 -6.84 5.03 4.69
C PHE A 72 -8.35 4.85 4.78
N GLU A 73 -9.12 5.21 3.74
CA GLU A 73 -10.57 5.03 3.71
C GLU A 73 -10.96 3.54 3.68
N LEU A 74 -10.30 2.73 2.84
CA LEU A 74 -10.57 1.29 2.80
C LEU A 74 -10.20 0.62 4.11
N LEU A 75 -9.10 1.04 4.74
CA LEU A 75 -8.71 0.55 6.06
C LEU A 75 -9.75 0.92 7.12
N ALA A 76 -10.26 2.16 7.11
CA ALA A 76 -11.31 2.60 8.01
C ALA A 76 -12.62 1.81 7.79
N LEU A 77 -13.01 1.60 6.54
CA LEU A 77 -14.18 0.77 6.19
C LEU A 77 -14.01 -0.68 6.69
N PHE A 78 -12.84 -1.30 6.45
CA PHE A 78 -12.56 -2.61 6.99
C PHE A 78 -12.72 -2.63 8.52
N PHE A 79 -12.12 -1.68 9.23
CA PHE A 79 -12.22 -1.61 10.69
C PHE A 79 -13.67 -1.42 11.18
N LEU A 80 -14.46 -0.60 10.49
CA LEU A 80 -15.83 -0.32 10.87
C LEU A 80 -16.79 -1.48 10.60
N PHE A 81 -16.60 -2.21 9.50
CA PHE A 81 -17.53 -3.26 9.07
C PHE A 81 -17.12 -4.67 9.50
N PHE A 82 -15.82 -4.92 9.72
CA PHE A 82 -15.34 -6.24 10.15
C PHE A 82 -15.51 -6.43 11.67
N LYS A 83 -16.77 -6.42 12.15
CA LYS A 83 -17.12 -6.46 13.58
C LYS A 83 -17.43 -7.89 14.06
N GLY A 84 -17.38 -8.06 15.40
CA GLY A 84 -17.75 -9.28 16.08
C GLY A 84 -16.67 -9.78 17.05
N PRO A 85 -17.03 -10.44 18.16
CA PRO A 85 -16.08 -10.84 19.20
C PRO A 85 -15.01 -11.80 18.67
N ARG A 86 -15.41 -12.78 17.84
CA ARG A 86 -14.46 -13.73 17.23
C ARG A 86 -13.55 -13.10 16.17
N ARG A 87 -13.96 -11.97 15.57
CA ARG A 87 -13.21 -11.25 14.53
C ARG A 87 -12.30 -10.18 15.11
N GLN A 88 -12.46 -9.83 16.38
CA GLN A 88 -11.70 -8.74 17.01
C GLN A 88 -10.17 -8.90 16.91
N PRO A 89 -9.55 -10.07 17.17
CA PRO A 89 -8.11 -10.24 17.00
C PRO A 89 -7.63 -9.96 15.56
N TYR A 90 -8.38 -10.45 14.57
CA TYR A 90 -8.10 -10.20 13.16
C TYR A 90 -8.26 -8.73 12.81
N ARG A 91 -9.39 -8.12 13.20
CA ARG A 91 -9.70 -6.72 12.93
C ARG A 91 -8.59 -5.81 13.43
N VAL A 92 -8.23 -5.95 14.71
CA VAL A 92 -7.20 -5.09 15.32
C VAL A 92 -5.82 -5.35 14.72
N GLY A 93 -5.43 -6.62 14.60
CA GLY A 93 -4.11 -6.98 14.09
C GLY A 93 -3.90 -6.56 12.63
N ILE A 94 -4.85 -6.84 11.75
CA ILE A 94 -4.79 -6.44 10.33
C ILE A 94 -4.78 -4.91 10.21
N THR A 95 -5.68 -4.22 10.94
CA THR A 95 -5.74 -2.74 10.90
C THR A 95 -4.42 -2.11 11.35
N LEU A 96 -3.84 -2.57 12.46
CA LEU A 96 -2.57 -2.03 12.94
C LEU A 96 -1.42 -2.32 11.96
N SER A 97 -1.40 -3.50 11.36
CA SER A 97 -0.37 -3.87 10.39
C SER A 97 -0.43 -2.97 9.15
N ILE A 98 -1.61 -2.83 8.53
CA ILE A 98 -1.80 -1.98 7.35
C ILE A 98 -1.59 -0.50 7.71
N LEU A 99 -2.11 -0.02 8.86
CA LEU A 99 -1.93 1.37 9.29
C LEU A 99 -0.46 1.72 9.46
N THR A 100 0.31 0.82 10.10
CA THR A 100 1.76 1.01 10.28
C THR A 100 2.47 1.05 8.93
N HIS A 101 2.10 0.17 7.99
CA HIS A 101 2.62 0.16 6.64
C HIS A 101 2.37 1.51 5.94
N LEU A 102 1.11 1.97 5.88
CA LEU A 102 0.74 3.24 5.24
C LEU A 102 1.45 4.46 5.85
N ILE A 103 1.61 4.48 7.19
CA ILE A 103 2.34 5.56 7.87
C ILE A 103 3.82 5.56 7.50
N LEU A 104 4.43 4.38 7.42
CA LEU A 104 5.84 4.28 7.02
C LEU A 104 6.04 4.71 5.58
N ASP A 105 5.19 4.26 4.67
CA ASP A 105 5.22 4.68 3.28
C ASP A 105 5.06 6.19 3.14
N GLN A 106 4.13 6.78 3.90
CA GLN A 106 3.91 8.21 3.88
C GLN A 106 5.14 8.99 4.37
N ARG A 107 5.93 8.42 5.29
CA ARG A 107 7.10 9.07 5.87
C ARG A 107 8.40 8.79 5.12
N CYS A 108 8.54 7.57 4.60
CA CYS A 108 9.78 7.12 3.95
C CYS A 108 9.86 7.49 2.47
N ASN A 109 8.72 7.76 1.82
CA ASN A 109 8.68 8.19 0.44
C ASN A 109 8.63 9.72 0.32
N PRO A 110 9.74 10.41 0.07
CA PRO A 110 9.82 11.88 0.07
C PRO A 110 8.95 12.53 -1.02
N SER A 111 8.66 11.80 -2.10
CA SER A 111 7.76 12.26 -3.17
C SER A 111 6.27 12.17 -2.82
N ARG A 112 5.92 11.52 -1.71
CA ARG A 112 4.53 11.34 -1.30
C ARG A 112 4.00 12.54 -0.52
N LYS A 113 2.93 13.14 -1.03
CA LYS A 113 2.20 14.21 -0.31
C LYS A 113 1.25 13.63 0.74
N PRO A 114 0.81 14.41 1.74
CA PRO A 114 -0.04 13.92 2.84
C PRO A 114 -1.32 13.20 2.39
N LEU A 115 -1.88 13.58 1.23
CA LEU A 115 -3.12 12.99 0.71
C LEU A 115 -2.91 11.86 -0.30
N THR A 116 -1.68 11.44 -0.56
CA THR A 116 -1.36 10.38 -1.56
C THR A 116 -2.11 9.09 -1.27
N TYR A 117 -2.23 8.69 -0.01
CA TYR A 117 -2.89 7.44 0.41
C TYR A 117 -4.38 7.61 0.74
N PHE A 118 -5.01 8.72 0.30
CA PHE A 118 -6.46 8.90 0.34
C PHE A 118 -7.06 8.58 -1.03
N LEU A 119 -7.89 7.55 -1.09
CA LEU A 119 -8.52 7.08 -2.33
C LEU A 119 -9.41 8.17 -2.95
N ALA A 120 -10.19 8.87 -2.13
CA ALA A 120 -11.04 9.98 -2.58
C ALA A 120 -10.21 11.09 -3.25
N HIS A 121 -9.02 11.39 -2.72
CA HIS A 121 -8.10 12.36 -3.33
C HIS A 121 -7.61 11.87 -4.70
N ARG A 122 -7.21 10.59 -4.81
CA ARG A 122 -6.75 9.99 -6.07
C ARG A 122 -7.85 9.95 -7.12
N ILE A 123 -9.07 9.57 -6.76
CA ILE A 123 -10.24 9.60 -7.64
C ILE A 123 -10.49 11.03 -8.15
N ARG A 124 -10.51 12.04 -7.25
CA ARG A 124 -10.68 13.44 -7.62
C ARG A 124 -9.62 13.94 -8.60
N LYS A 125 -8.39 13.44 -8.45
CA LYS A 125 -7.25 13.72 -9.36
C LYS A 125 -7.20 12.78 -10.56
N ARG A 126 -8.23 11.97 -10.81
CA ARG A 126 -8.31 10.98 -11.92
C ARG A 126 -7.09 10.07 -11.98
N PHE A 127 -6.52 9.74 -10.82
CA PHE A 127 -5.29 8.96 -10.68
C PHE A 127 -4.07 9.55 -11.39
N ASP A 128 -4.07 10.82 -11.71
CA ASP A 128 -2.96 11.53 -12.35
C ASP A 128 -1.80 11.65 -11.34
N ALA A 129 -0.71 10.95 -11.63
CA ALA A 129 0.42 10.83 -10.71
C ALA A 129 1.12 12.18 -10.49
N ALA A 130 1.26 13.03 -11.52
CA ALA A 130 1.87 14.35 -11.37
C ALA A 130 1.07 15.24 -10.42
N GLN A 131 -0.26 15.21 -10.51
CA GLN A 131 -1.13 15.98 -9.63
C GLN A 131 -1.17 15.42 -8.19
N ILE A 132 -1.09 14.09 -8.03
CA ILE A 132 -1.13 13.43 -6.72
C ILE A 132 0.19 13.65 -5.98
N LEU A 133 1.32 13.42 -6.65
CA LEU A 133 2.66 13.55 -6.08
C LEU A 133 3.15 15.00 -6.07
N GLY A 134 2.63 15.83 -7.00
CA GLY A 134 2.99 17.24 -7.17
C GLY A 134 4.41 17.44 -7.67
N VAL A 135 4.91 16.48 -8.42
CA VAL A 135 6.19 16.51 -9.12
C VAL A 135 5.94 16.30 -10.59
N PRO A 136 6.70 16.96 -11.49
CA PRO A 136 6.62 16.65 -12.91
C PRO A 136 7.01 15.19 -13.11
N ILE A 137 6.16 14.43 -13.79
CA ILE A 137 6.52 13.10 -14.25
C ILE A 137 7.08 13.28 -15.65
N GLY A 138 8.40 13.30 -15.73
CA GLY A 138 9.10 13.32 -17.01
C GLY A 138 9.07 11.94 -17.66
N GLU A 139 9.05 11.88 -18.97
CA GLU A 139 9.40 10.66 -19.68
C GLU A 139 10.75 10.16 -19.15
N PRO A 140 10.87 8.85 -18.82
CA PRO A 140 12.19 8.30 -18.53
C PRO A 140 13.08 8.61 -19.71
N ALA A 141 14.24 9.22 -19.44
CA ALA A 141 15.25 9.43 -20.47
C ALA A 141 15.41 8.07 -21.18
N LEU A 142 15.07 8.02 -22.47
CA LEU A 142 15.33 6.85 -23.28
C LEU A 142 16.83 6.62 -23.16
N GLU A 143 17.22 5.61 -22.39
CA GLU A 143 18.61 5.16 -22.38
C GLU A 143 18.93 4.82 -23.83
N SER A 144 19.71 5.70 -24.45
CA SER A 144 20.28 5.47 -25.75
C SER A 144 21.11 4.19 -25.66
N THR A 145 20.60 3.16 -26.31
CA THR A 145 21.26 1.88 -26.57
C THR A 145 22.68 2.03 -27.08
#